data_676ef81c9f87c87a1bc3960b496190cc
#
_entry.id   676ef81c9f87c87a1bc3960b496190cc
#
_cell.length_a   1.000
_cell.length_b   1.000
_cell.length_c   1.000
_cell.angle_alpha   90.00
_cell.angle_beta   90.00
_cell.angle_gamma   90.00
#
_symmetry.space_group_name_H-M   'P 1'
#
loop_
_entity.id
_entity.type
_entity.pdbx_description
1 polymer ?
#
loop_
_entity_poly.entity_id
_entity_poly.type
_entity_poly.pdbx_seq_one_letter_code
_entity_poly.pdbx_strand_id
1 'polypeptide(L)'
;MRRVLLAWLIGLLVQLAAQADSPVTSTDFWAVYSDIPQVQQAHEKKRLDAALVEFLLSNAPLDHKAAAINALAWDYQGVPRNWVFFREKLAEKYKLDPDQVEPRLTSQESFCLGYITARDSHGSPSFAVPLLKTARKGLPRSFTVAMVATIVDAQVVRSQWDKIWPITQKTLRDKSLKMDMRPQARDEILKYMRLYEKHAK
;
A
#
# COMPACT_ATOMS: atom_id res chain seq x y z
N MET A 1 -7.17 -14.67 44.95
CA MET A 1 -7.00 -13.38 44.25
C MET A 1 -5.83 -13.36 43.25
N ARG A 2 -4.62 -13.93 43.53
CA ARG A 2 -3.49 -13.95 42.57
C ARG A 2 -3.73 -14.67 41.23
N ARG A 3 -4.53 -15.73 41.20
CA ARG A 3 -4.80 -16.51 39.97
C ARG A 3 -5.75 -15.82 38.99
N VAL A 4 -6.65 -14.95 39.45
CA VAL A 4 -7.59 -14.20 38.64
C VAL A 4 -6.87 -13.05 37.92
N LEU A 5 -5.92 -12.39 38.60
CA LEU A 5 -5.11 -11.31 37.98
C LEU A 5 -4.23 -11.82 36.84
N LEU A 6 -3.71 -13.05 36.93
CA LEU A 6 -2.87 -13.63 35.87
C LEU A 6 -3.68 -13.95 34.60
N ALA A 7 -4.93 -14.40 34.76
CA ALA A 7 -5.82 -14.66 33.62
C ALA A 7 -6.22 -13.39 32.85
N TRP A 8 -6.39 -12.26 33.56
CA TRP A 8 -6.66 -10.97 32.92
C TRP A 8 -5.46 -10.40 32.17
N LEU A 9 -4.24 -10.59 32.69
CA LEU A 9 -3.00 -10.16 32.02
C LEU A 9 -2.73 -10.95 30.73
N ILE A 10 -2.99 -12.25 30.72
CA ILE A 10 -2.83 -13.10 29.53
C ILE A 10 -3.88 -12.73 28.47
N GLY A 11 -5.13 -12.43 28.87
CA GLY A 11 -6.18 -11.95 27.97
C GLY A 11 -5.85 -10.61 27.31
N LEU A 12 -5.21 -9.67 28.04
CA LEU A 12 -4.78 -8.38 27.48
C LEU A 12 -3.64 -8.53 26.46
N LEU A 13 -2.69 -9.43 26.71
CA LEU A 13 -1.56 -9.69 25.81
C LEU A 13 -1.98 -10.33 24.49
N VAL A 14 -3.03 -11.17 24.50
CA VAL A 14 -3.58 -11.78 23.29
C VAL A 14 -4.34 -10.75 22.43
N GLN A 15 -4.98 -9.77 23.05
CA GLN A 15 -5.68 -8.70 22.31
C GLN A 15 -4.72 -7.72 21.62
N LEU A 16 -3.53 -7.47 22.18
CA LEU A 16 -2.51 -6.62 21.56
C LEU A 16 -1.88 -7.25 20.32
N ALA A 17 -1.83 -8.58 20.24
CA ALA A 17 -1.33 -9.30 19.06
C ALA A 17 -2.30 -9.30 17.86
N ALA A 18 -3.59 -9.06 18.08
CA ALA A 18 -4.62 -9.11 17.03
C ALA A 18 -4.73 -7.81 16.20
N GLN A 19 -4.08 -6.72 16.61
CA GLN A 19 -4.16 -5.42 15.91
C GLN A 19 -3.10 -5.21 14.83
N ALA A 20 -2.13 -6.11 14.67
CA ALA A 20 -0.95 -5.88 13.83
C ALA A 20 -1.06 -6.50 12.42
N ASP A 21 -2.20 -7.05 12.01
CA ASP A 21 -2.27 -7.90 10.82
C ASP A 21 -2.92 -7.19 9.62
N SER A 22 -2.14 -6.30 9.01
CA SER A 22 -2.57 -5.53 7.84
C SER A 22 -1.51 -5.60 6.74
N PRO A 23 -1.70 -6.39 5.68
CA PRO A 23 -0.77 -6.44 4.55
C PRO A 23 -0.34 -5.07 4.03
N VAL A 24 -1.24 -4.11 3.96
CA VAL A 24 -0.94 -2.76 3.44
C VAL A 24 -0.04 -1.95 4.38
N THR A 25 -0.17 -2.10 5.69
CA THR A 25 0.60 -1.31 6.66
C THR A 25 1.79 -2.05 7.26
N SER A 26 1.86 -3.38 7.10
CA SER A 26 2.93 -4.22 7.64
C SER A 26 3.99 -4.64 6.60
N THR A 27 3.81 -4.26 5.33
CA THR A 27 4.82 -4.44 4.26
C THR A 27 5.61 -3.16 4.07
N ASP A 28 6.52 -2.87 5.01
CA ASP A 28 7.23 -1.60 5.08
C ASP A 28 8.57 -1.70 4.34
N PHE A 29 8.60 -1.33 3.05
CA PHE A 29 9.76 -1.45 2.16
C PHE A 29 10.40 -0.12 1.78
N TRP A 30 9.88 1.01 2.24
CA TRP A 30 10.40 2.34 1.89
C TRP A 30 11.87 2.51 2.26
N ALA A 31 12.34 1.90 3.34
CA ALA A 31 13.72 2.03 3.82
C ALA A 31 14.77 1.56 2.80
N VAL A 32 14.40 0.62 1.92
CA VAL A 32 15.24 0.17 0.80
C VAL A 32 15.53 1.29 -0.21
N TYR A 33 14.71 2.34 -0.21
CA TYR A 33 14.80 3.51 -1.09
C TYR A 33 15.19 4.78 -0.33
N SER A 34 15.85 4.64 0.83
CA SER A 34 16.30 5.79 1.64
C SER A 34 17.34 6.67 0.95
N ASP A 35 17.96 6.22 -0.14
CA ASP A 35 18.82 7.00 -1.03
C ASP A 35 18.04 7.97 -1.96
N ILE A 36 16.70 7.87 -2.00
CA ILE A 36 15.83 8.76 -2.78
C ILE A 36 15.33 9.90 -1.89
N PRO A 37 15.69 11.17 -2.18
CA PRO A 37 15.34 12.31 -1.32
C PRO A 37 13.83 12.43 -1.04
N GLN A 38 12.98 12.16 -2.04
CA GLN A 38 11.53 12.25 -1.89
C GLN A 38 10.96 11.14 -1.00
N VAL A 39 11.59 9.97 -0.96
CA VAL A 39 11.22 8.90 -0.04
C VAL A 39 11.58 9.29 1.40
N GLN A 40 12.76 9.86 1.62
CA GLN A 40 13.15 10.42 2.92
C GLN A 40 12.18 11.52 3.37
N GLN A 41 11.89 12.47 2.49
CA GLN A 41 10.93 13.55 2.75
C GLN A 41 9.55 13.00 3.15
N ALA A 42 9.04 11.98 2.44
CA ALA A 42 7.77 11.35 2.76
C ALA A 42 7.81 10.66 4.13
N HIS A 43 8.93 10.00 4.47
CA HIS A 43 9.13 9.38 5.77
C HIS A 43 9.18 10.38 6.91
N GLU A 44 9.88 11.50 6.74
CA GLU A 44 10.00 12.56 7.76
C GLU A 44 8.67 13.29 7.98
N LYS A 45 8.00 13.69 6.89
CA LYS A 45 6.75 14.45 6.95
C LYS A 45 5.53 13.61 7.29
N LYS A 46 5.54 12.32 6.96
CA LYS A 46 4.43 11.39 7.14
C LYS A 46 3.14 11.77 6.38
N ARG A 47 3.16 12.84 5.62
CA ARG A 47 2.03 13.37 4.84
C ARG A 47 2.50 13.95 3.52
N LEU A 48 1.59 14.01 2.53
CA LEU A 48 1.83 14.67 1.26
C LEU A 48 1.91 16.19 1.41
N ASP A 49 2.78 16.77 0.62
CA ASP A 49 2.84 18.19 0.33
C ASP A 49 2.95 18.41 -1.19
N ALA A 50 3.03 19.67 -1.64
CA ALA A 50 3.08 20.01 -3.06
C ALA A 50 4.29 19.35 -3.77
N ALA A 51 5.47 19.34 -3.14
CA ALA A 51 6.68 18.73 -3.74
C ALA A 51 6.56 17.21 -3.90
N LEU A 52 5.99 16.52 -2.92
CA LEU A 52 5.73 15.08 -3.02
C LEU A 52 4.65 14.78 -4.07
N VAL A 53 3.62 15.61 -4.19
CA VAL A 53 2.62 15.47 -5.26
C VAL A 53 3.28 15.64 -6.63
N GLU A 54 4.11 16.67 -6.82
CA GLU A 54 4.86 16.88 -8.06
C GLU A 54 5.71 15.65 -8.42
N PHE A 55 6.44 15.10 -7.43
CA PHE A 55 7.19 13.86 -7.61
C PHE A 55 6.31 12.69 -8.03
N LEU A 56 5.16 12.47 -7.39
CA LEU A 56 4.24 11.39 -7.72
C LEU A 56 3.62 11.57 -9.12
N LEU A 57 3.47 12.80 -9.58
CA LEU A 57 2.95 13.13 -10.92
C LEU A 57 4.04 13.17 -12.01
N SER A 58 5.33 13.12 -11.64
CA SER A 58 6.47 13.15 -12.57
C SER A 58 6.65 11.82 -13.33
N ASN A 59 7.69 11.75 -14.17
CA ASN A 59 8.13 10.52 -14.82
C ASN A 59 9.07 9.65 -13.97
N ALA A 60 9.11 9.85 -12.65
CA ALA A 60 9.91 9.03 -11.75
C ALA A 60 9.53 7.53 -11.83
N PRO A 61 10.48 6.62 -11.59
CA PRO A 61 10.21 5.18 -11.57
C PRO A 61 9.07 4.80 -10.63
N LEU A 62 8.28 3.80 -11.03
CA LEU A 62 7.09 3.38 -10.27
C LEU A 62 7.42 2.87 -8.87
N ASP A 63 8.54 2.17 -8.72
CA ASP A 63 9.00 1.68 -7.43
C ASP A 63 9.45 2.81 -6.49
N HIS A 64 10.04 3.90 -7.02
CA HIS A 64 10.35 5.10 -6.24
C HIS A 64 9.07 5.78 -5.74
N LYS A 65 8.05 5.91 -6.60
CA LYS A 65 6.73 6.45 -6.22
C LYS A 65 6.06 5.55 -5.17
N ALA A 66 6.10 4.24 -5.38
CA ALA A 66 5.57 3.27 -4.42
C ALA A 66 6.26 3.39 -3.06
N ALA A 67 7.59 3.53 -3.03
CA ALA A 67 8.36 3.69 -1.81
C ALA A 67 8.01 5.00 -1.08
N ALA A 68 7.85 6.12 -1.81
CA ALA A 68 7.43 7.37 -1.22
C ALA A 68 6.04 7.28 -0.59
N ILE A 69 5.08 6.63 -1.27
CA ILE A 69 3.75 6.37 -0.72
C ILE A 69 3.83 5.44 0.50
N ASN A 70 4.67 4.41 0.44
CA ASN A 70 4.88 3.47 1.54
C ASN A 70 5.48 4.14 2.79
N ALA A 71 6.29 5.19 2.61
CA ALA A 71 6.90 5.98 3.68
C ALA A 71 5.92 6.93 4.41
N LEU A 72 4.78 7.28 3.76
CA LEU A 72 3.75 8.12 4.38
C LEU A 72 3.11 7.42 5.58
N ALA A 73 2.63 8.20 6.56
CA ALA A 73 1.77 7.66 7.60
C ALA A 73 0.45 7.18 6.98
N TRP A 74 -0.12 6.16 7.59
CA TRP A 74 -1.49 5.74 7.35
C TRP A 74 -2.40 6.31 8.45
N ASP A 75 -3.65 6.59 8.11
CA ASP A 75 -4.58 7.22 9.03
C ASP A 75 -5.01 6.24 10.13
N TYR A 76 -4.47 6.43 11.34
CA TYR A 76 -4.91 5.70 12.52
C TYR A 76 -5.93 6.49 13.36
N GLN A 77 -6.02 7.83 13.18
CA GLN A 77 -6.89 8.71 13.97
C GLN A 77 -7.52 9.85 13.14
N GLY A 78 -7.65 9.68 11.83
CA GLY A 78 -8.32 10.67 10.96
C GLY A 78 -7.40 11.78 10.42
N VAL A 79 -6.07 11.66 10.51
CA VAL A 79 -5.11 12.65 9.98
C VAL A 79 -3.81 11.98 9.58
N PRO A 80 -3.20 12.27 8.44
CA PRO A 80 -3.65 13.13 7.35
C PRO A 80 -4.29 12.32 6.24
N ARG A 81 -5.36 12.79 5.70
CA ARG A 81 -6.03 12.19 4.53
C ARG A 81 -5.21 12.46 3.26
N ASN A 82 -4.08 11.77 3.09
CA ASN A 82 -3.21 11.93 1.93
C ASN A 82 -3.97 11.69 0.61
N TRP A 83 -4.92 10.74 0.60
CA TRP A 83 -5.72 10.44 -0.57
C TRP A 83 -6.63 11.60 -0.97
N VAL A 84 -7.21 12.35 -0.01
CA VAL A 84 -8.03 13.55 -0.29
C VAL A 84 -7.16 14.61 -0.91
N PHE A 85 -6.03 14.93 -0.28
CA PHE A 85 -5.09 15.95 -0.77
C PHE A 85 -4.56 15.61 -2.17
N PHE A 86 -4.19 14.35 -2.42
CA PHE A 86 -3.71 13.95 -3.74
C PHE A 86 -4.81 14.02 -4.80
N ARG A 87 -6.04 13.63 -4.46
CA ARG A 87 -7.21 13.70 -5.34
C ARG A 87 -7.58 15.14 -5.68
N GLU A 88 -7.51 16.07 -4.72
CA GLU A 88 -7.69 17.51 -4.96
C GLU A 88 -6.63 18.04 -5.94
N LYS A 89 -5.37 17.65 -5.80
CA LYS A 89 -4.30 18.06 -6.74
C LYS A 89 -4.48 17.47 -8.14
N LEU A 90 -5.02 16.29 -8.27
CA LEU A 90 -5.42 15.73 -9.56
C LEU A 90 -6.62 16.49 -10.15
N ALA A 91 -7.59 16.86 -9.33
CA ALA A 91 -8.75 17.66 -9.74
C ALA A 91 -8.30 19.06 -10.27
N GLU A 92 -7.40 19.73 -9.56
CA GLU A 92 -6.78 20.98 -10.02
C GLU A 92 -6.09 20.79 -11.39
N LYS A 93 -5.29 19.72 -11.55
CA LYS A 93 -4.60 19.39 -12.80
C LYS A 93 -5.55 19.21 -13.97
N TYR A 94 -6.67 18.53 -13.77
CA TYR A 94 -7.64 18.22 -14.80
C TYR A 94 -8.76 19.26 -14.94
N LYS A 95 -8.82 20.25 -14.06
CA LYS A 95 -9.88 21.28 -13.97
C LYS A 95 -11.27 20.66 -13.83
N LEU A 96 -11.38 19.69 -12.92
CA LEU A 96 -12.58 18.93 -12.62
C LEU A 96 -12.88 18.97 -11.13
N ASP A 97 -14.10 18.60 -10.76
CA ASP A 97 -14.42 18.31 -9.36
C ASP A 97 -13.69 17.03 -8.90
N PRO A 98 -13.24 16.95 -7.62
CA PRO A 98 -12.55 15.77 -7.09
C PRO A 98 -13.30 14.45 -7.34
N ASP A 99 -14.63 14.46 -7.34
CA ASP A 99 -15.44 13.27 -7.57
C ASP A 99 -15.53 12.83 -9.04
N GLN A 100 -15.05 13.66 -9.97
CA GLN A 100 -15.08 13.41 -11.40
C GLN A 100 -13.71 13.08 -12.00
N VAL A 101 -12.66 13.03 -11.18
CA VAL A 101 -11.28 12.92 -11.67
C VAL A 101 -10.91 11.50 -12.14
N GLU A 102 -11.45 10.46 -11.50
CA GLU A 102 -11.01 9.07 -11.71
C GLU A 102 -11.04 8.59 -13.16
N PRO A 103 -12.08 8.90 -13.98
CA PRO A 103 -12.11 8.48 -15.38
C PRO A 103 -11.04 9.14 -16.27
N ARG A 104 -10.39 10.20 -15.78
CA ARG A 104 -9.36 10.98 -16.52
C ARG A 104 -7.94 10.60 -16.13
N LEU A 105 -7.77 9.82 -15.09
CA LEU A 105 -6.45 9.46 -14.58
C LEU A 105 -5.67 8.62 -15.58
N THR A 106 -4.40 8.93 -15.72
CA THR A 106 -3.43 8.02 -16.32
C THR A 106 -3.27 6.77 -15.43
N SER A 107 -2.71 5.71 -16.01
CA SER A 107 -2.46 4.48 -15.25
C SER A 107 -1.49 4.69 -14.07
N GLN A 108 -0.51 5.61 -14.20
CA GLN A 108 0.40 5.95 -13.11
C GLN A 108 -0.29 6.73 -12.00
N GLU A 109 -1.16 7.67 -12.34
CA GLU A 109 -1.95 8.43 -11.37
C GLU A 109 -2.96 7.53 -10.64
N SER A 110 -3.62 6.63 -11.38
CA SER A 110 -4.49 5.61 -10.80
C SER A 110 -3.73 4.70 -9.83
N PHE A 111 -2.47 4.36 -10.15
CA PHE A 111 -1.58 3.61 -9.26
C PHE A 111 -1.29 4.38 -7.97
N CYS A 112 -0.85 5.64 -8.10
CA CYS A 112 -0.51 6.47 -6.95
C CYS A 112 -1.74 6.72 -6.06
N LEU A 113 -2.86 7.16 -6.64
CA LEU A 113 -4.09 7.42 -5.90
C LEU A 113 -4.61 6.14 -5.24
N GLY A 114 -4.60 5.02 -5.96
CA GLY A 114 -5.04 3.72 -5.43
C GLY A 114 -4.20 3.26 -4.25
N TYR A 115 -2.86 3.38 -4.32
CA TYR A 115 -2.02 2.96 -3.21
C TYR A 115 -2.13 3.89 -2.00
N ILE A 116 -2.18 5.22 -2.20
CA ILE A 116 -2.43 6.18 -1.13
C ILE A 116 -3.77 5.90 -0.45
N THR A 117 -4.84 5.67 -1.24
CA THR A 117 -6.18 5.33 -0.72
C THR A 117 -6.14 4.05 0.11
N ALA A 118 -5.42 3.02 -0.35
CA ALA A 118 -5.30 1.77 0.40
C ALA A 118 -4.59 1.96 1.74
N ARG A 119 -3.57 2.82 1.82
CA ARG A 119 -2.86 3.10 3.07
C ARG A 119 -3.73 3.93 4.03
N ASP A 120 -4.35 4.99 3.56
CA ASP A 120 -5.20 5.85 4.39
C ASP A 120 -6.49 5.13 4.85
N SER A 121 -7.01 4.21 4.03
CA SER A 121 -8.25 3.48 4.31
C SER A 121 -7.99 1.98 4.51
N HIS A 122 -6.89 1.59 5.16
CA HIS A 122 -6.49 0.18 5.33
C HIS A 122 -7.57 -0.69 6.02
N GLY A 123 -8.47 -0.09 6.80
CA GLY A 123 -9.66 -0.75 7.35
C GLY A 123 -10.72 -1.09 6.28
N SER A 124 -10.78 -0.33 5.19
CA SER A 124 -11.72 -0.48 4.07
C SER A 124 -11.02 -0.34 2.72
N PRO A 125 -10.05 -1.20 2.40
CA PRO A 125 -9.17 -1.04 1.22
C PRO A 125 -9.88 -1.27 -0.11
N SER A 126 -11.13 -1.73 -0.11
CA SER A 126 -11.94 -1.99 -1.32
C SER A 126 -12.09 -0.76 -2.22
N PHE A 127 -12.05 0.45 -1.66
CA PHE A 127 -12.08 1.70 -2.44
C PHE A 127 -10.85 1.88 -3.34
N ALA A 128 -9.70 1.29 -2.99
CA ALA A 128 -8.48 1.35 -3.78
C ALA A 128 -8.47 0.36 -4.97
N VAL A 129 -9.24 -0.72 -4.89
CA VAL A 129 -9.22 -1.83 -5.85
C VAL A 129 -9.54 -1.38 -7.28
N PRO A 130 -10.58 -0.57 -7.57
CA PRO A 130 -10.86 -0.10 -8.93
C PRO A 130 -9.70 0.69 -9.54
N LEU A 131 -9.07 1.57 -8.75
CA LEU A 131 -7.93 2.39 -9.17
C LEU A 131 -6.72 1.51 -9.52
N LEU A 132 -6.39 0.54 -8.66
CA LEU A 132 -5.28 -0.39 -8.91
C LEU A 132 -5.57 -1.35 -10.07
N LYS A 133 -6.82 -1.72 -10.29
CA LYS A 133 -7.24 -2.48 -11.49
C LYS A 133 -7.01 -1.68 -12.77
N THR A 134 -7.35 -0.39 -12.78
CA THR A 134 -7.06 0.53 -13.89
C THR A 134 -5.55 0.66 -14.13
N ALA A 135 -4.77 0.84 -13.05
CA ALA A 135 -3.32 0.89 -13.12
C ALA A 135 -2.72 -0.39 -13.74
N ARG A 136 -3.13 -1.58 -13.27
CA ARG A 136 -2.67 -2.87 -13.82
C ARG A 136 -3.04 -3.05 -15.28
N LYS A 137 -4.22 -2.59 -15.72
CA LYS A 137 -4.64 -2.66 -17.12
C LYS A 137 -3.73 -1.84 -18.03
N GLY A 138 -3.33 -0.64 -17.62
CA GLY A 138 -2.47 0.24 -18.42
C GLY A 138 -0.97 0.01 -18.24
N LEU A 139 -0.56 -0.66 -17.15
CA LEU A 139 0.82 -1.00 -16.81
C LEU A 139 0.97 -2.52 -16.61
N PRO A 140 0.56 -3.36 -17.59
CA PRO A 140 0.36 -4.80 -17.39
C PRO A 140 1.66 -5.58 -17.15
N ARG A 141 2.82 -4.97 -17.42
CA ARG A 141 4.13 -5.61 -17.26
C ARG A 141 4.90 -5.14 -16.03
N SER A 142 4.38 -4.17 -15.27
CA SER A 142 5.04 -3.65 -14.07
C SER A 142 4.88 -4.62 -12.89
N PHE A 143 6.00 -5.14 -12.39
CA PHE A 143 6.00 -5.93 -11.16
C PHE A 143 5.62 -5.09 -9.96
N THR A 144 6.07 -3.83 -9.89
CA THR A 144 5.74 -2.89 -8.80
C THR A 144 4.23 -2.70 -8.69
N VAL A 145 3.55 -2.40 -9.82
CA VAL A 145 2.09 -2.21 -9.82
C VAL A 145 1.37 -3.51 -9.45
N ALA A 146 1.81 -4.64 -9.99
CA ALA A 146 1.22 -5.93 -9.69
C ALA A 146 1.38 -6.30 -8.20
N MET A 147 2.57 -6.07 -7.61
CA MET A 147 2.85 -6.42 -6.22
C MET A 147 2.09 -5.51 -5.24
N VAL A 148 2.04 -4.20 -5.48
CA VAL A 148 1.24 -3.28 -4.66
C VAL A 148 -0.25 -3.64 -4.72
N ALA A 149 -0.77 -3.94 -5.91
CA ALA A 149 -2.16 -4.40 -6.04
C ALA A 149 -2.38 -5.72 -5.28
N THR A 150 -1.41 -6.65 -5.30
CA THR A 150 -1.45 -7.91 -4.54
C THR A 150 -1.52 -7.67 -3.02
N ILE A 151 -0.74 -6.71 -2.50
CA ILE A 151 -0.80 -6.32 -1.08
C ILE A 151 -2.19 -5.81 -0.72
N VAL A 152 -2.80 -4.99 -1.60
CA VAL A 152 -4.15 -4.45 -1.37
C VAL A 152 -5.22 -5.54 -1.50
N ASP A 153 -5.11 -6.44 -2.48
CA ASP A 153 -6.01 -7.60 -2.62
C ASP A 153 -5.92 -8.51 -1.38
N ALA A 154 -4.70 -8.73 -0.85
CA ALA A 154 -4.49 -9.46 0.40
C ALA A 154 -5.14 -8.77 1.60
N GLN A 155 -5.09 -7.43 1.66
CA GLN A 155 -5.77 -6.65 2.69
C GLN A 155 -7.29 -6.79 2.62
N VAL A 156 -7.87 -6.86 1.42
CA VAL A 156 -9.32 -7.09 1.22
C VAL A 156 -9.76 -8.44 1.79
N VAL A 157 -8.93 -9.46 1.61
CA VAL A 157 -9.22 -10.83 2.10
C VAL A 157 -8.54 -11.17 3.43
N ARG A 158 -8.12 -10.17 4.21
CA ARG A 158 -7.31 -10.36 5.43
C ARG A 158 -7.90 -11.32 6.47
N SER A 159 -9.22 -11.52 6.48
CA SER A 159 -9.88 -12.52 7.33
C SER A 159 -9.80 -13.95 6.79
N GLN A 160 -9.33 -14.15 5.56
CA GLN A 160 -9.22 -15.42 4.85
C GLN A 160 -7.75 -15.74 4.62
N TRP A 161 -7.04 -16.12 5.67
CA TRP A 161 -5.59 -16.31 5.69
C TRP A 161 -5.08 -17.30 4.65
N ASP A 162 -5.88 -18.30 4.33
CA ASP A 162 -5.62 -19.32 3.30
C ASP A 162 -5.53 -18.74 1.88
N LYS A 163 -6.08 -17.53 1.64
CA LYS A 163 -6.06 -16.88 0.33
C LYS A 163 -4.88 -15.92 0.12
N ILE A 164 -4.27 -15.42 1.19
CA ILE A 164 -3.25 -14.37 1.09
C ILE A 164 -2.01 -14.86 0.34
N TRP A 165 -1.46 -16.01 0.74
CA TRP A 165 -0.27 -16.53 0.07
C TRP A 165 -0.51 -16.98 -1.37
N PRO A 166 -1.61 -17.69 -1.73
CA PRO A 166 -1.94 -17.99 -3.13
C PRO A 166 -2.04 -16.76 -4.04
N ILE A 167 -2.63 -15.64 -3.56
CA ILE A 167 -2.68 -14.38 -4.31
C ILE A 167 -1.26 -13.85 -4.54
N THR A 168 -0.41 -13.88 -3.53
CA THR A 168 0.99 -13.47 -3.61
C THR A 168 1.78 -14.34 -4.59
N GLN A 169 1.65 -15.67 -4.48
CA GLN A 169 2.32 -16.62 -5.38
C GLN A 169 1.93 -16.42 -6.84
N LYS A 170 0.67 -16.11 -7.12
CA LYS A 170 0.21 -15.82 -8.48
C LYS A 170 1.01 -14.68 -9.11
N THR A 171 1.23 -13.58 -8.37
CA THR A 171 2.03 -12.46 -8.84
C THR A 171 3.51 -12.83 -9.02
N LEU A 172 4.07 -13.61 -8.09
CA LEU A 172 5.48 -14.04 -8.18
C LEU A 172 5.76 -14.98 -9.35
N ARG A 173 4.78 -15.80 -9.76
CA ARG A 173 4.89 -16.75 -10.86
C ARG A 173 4.57 -16.15 -12.23
N ASP A 174 4.07 -14.94 -12.28
CA ASP A 174 3.73 -14.27 -13.53
C ASP A 174 4.98 -13.83 -14.30
N LYS A 175 5.36 -14.65 -15.28
CA LYS A 175 6.54 -14.42 -16.13
C LYS A 175 6.38 -13.25 -17.11
N SER A 176 5.18 -12.70 -17.27
CA SER A 176 4.94 -11.54 -18.12
C SER A 176 5.40 -10.23 -17.46
N LEU A 177 5.58 -10.24 -16.14
CA LEU A 177 6.00 -9.07 -15.37
C LEU A 177 7.50 -8.80 -15.53
N LYS A 178 7.85 -7.54 -15.76
CA LYS A 178 9.23 -7.04 -15.69
C LYS A 178 9.51 -6.59 -14.27
N MET A 179 10.63 -7.02 -13.72
CA MET A 179 11.11 -6.58 -12.42
C MET A 179 11.53 -5.10 -12.49
N ASP A 180 10.63 -4.21 -12.10
CA ASP A 180 10.81 -2.76 -11.95
C ASP A 180 10.70 -2.32 -10.49
N MET A 181 11.06 -3.21 -9.56
CA MET A 181 11.18 -3.00 -8.12
C MET A 181 12.54 -3.51 -7.66
N ARG A 182 13.19 -2.81 -6.73
CA ARG A 182 14.44 -3.30 -6.13
C ARG A 182 14.23 -4.68 -5.50
N PRO A 183 15.13 -5.66 -5.75
CA PRO A 183 14.97 -7.01 -5.19
C PRO A 183 14.81 -7.02 -3.66
N GLN A 184 15.55 -6.15 -2.96
CA GLN A 184 15.48 -6.01 -1.52
C GLN A 184 14.08 -5.55 -1.05
N ALA A 185 13.44 -4.63 -1.79
CA ALA A 185 12.09 -4.17 -1.47
C ALA A 185 11.05 -5.28 -1.65
N ARG A 186 11.17 -6.06 -2.74
CA ARG A 186 10.36 -7.28 -2.91
C ARG A 186 10.55 -8.23 -1.73
N ASP A 187 11.80 -8.44 -1.30
CA ASP A 187 12.11 -9.38 -0.22
C ASP A 187 11.55 -8.90 1.12
N GLU A 188 11.56 -7.57 1.40
CA GLU A 188 10.88 -7.00 2.57
C GLU A 188 9.37 -7.27 2.55
N ILE A 189 8.70 -7.04 1.41
CA ILE A 189 7.28 -7.37 1.25
C ILE A 189 7.05 -8.87 1.52
N LEU A 190 7.90 -9.73 0.95
CA LEU A 190 7.74 -11.17 1.07
C LEU A 190 8.02 -11.70 2.49
N LYS A 191 8.82 -11.06 3.32
CA LYS A 191 8.97 -11.41 4.73
C LYS A 191 7.62 -11.46 5.44
N TYR A 192 6.79 -10.45 5.22
CA TYR A 192 5.46 -10.39 5.81
C TYR A 192 4.49 -11.36 5.12
N MET A 193 4.42 -11.35 3.80
CA MET A 193 3.43 -12.15 3.06
C MET A 193 3.62 -13.67 3.27
N ARG A 194 4.85 -14.14 3.51
CA ARG A 194 5.16 -15.55 3.83
C ARG A 194 4.63 -16.03 5.18
N LEU A 195 4.27 -15.13 6.09
CA LEU A 195 3.63 -15.53 7.34
C LEU A 195 2.33 -16.31 7.11
N TYR A 196 1.71 -16.11 5.93
CA TYR A 196 0.47 -16.79 5.52
C TYR A 196 0.70 -18.08 4.72
N GLU A 197 1.95 -18.44 4.40
CA GLU A 197 2.26 -19.63 3.60
C GLU A 197 1.78 -20.92 4.29
N LYS A 198 1.92 -21.02 5.60
CA LYS A 198 1.46 -22.15 6.41
C LYS A 198 -0.07 -22.33 6.44
N HIS A 199 -0.83 -21.32 6.01
CA HIS A 199 -2.29 -21.36 5.96
C HIS A 199 -2.82 -21.67 4.56
N ALA A 200 -1.97 -21.61 3.52
CA ALA A 200 -2.35 -21.94 2.14
C ALA A 200 -2.70 -23.42 2.03
N LYS A 201 -3.84 -23.70 1.39
CA LYS A 201 -4.31 -25.07 1.09
C LYS A 201 -3.91 -25.47 -0.32
#